data_b1b28f2d854a342e16ba938581b410f2
#
_entry.id   b1b28f2d854a342e16ba938581b410f2
#
_cell.length_a   1.000
_cell.length_b   1.000
_cell.length_c   1.000
_cell.angle_alpha   90.00
_cell.angle_beta   90.00
_cell.angle_gamma   90.00
#
_symmetry.space_group_name_H-M   'P 1'
#
loop_
_entity.id
_entity.type
_entity.pdbx_description
1 polymer ?
#
loop_
_entity_poly.entity_id
_entity_poly.type
_entity_poly.pdbx_seq_one_letter_code
_entity_poly.pdbx_strand_id
1 'polypeptide(L)'
;MKAISWIGSVVIFLAGAASANAQLSVQMKQAAGAAMADVVVHVTYINSGAVALSIPERGLPRVLQDGRLWNDAFLVVSQDGDAAAYRGIIAHLSAAAREKTLTLEPGQRLVRQVNLSLNYELRPGQTYKISAPILRYRILDGTETAGAAAIDKEASTSPVSLLIVAPLPRAGQRAETAPQEASRVASCPPARLKEVTAGVAAAAGIARSSKNYLESLYGYEFGESSIIVTFKETARYRSWFGEHGDPNIANPVNDRIRKTVSGVATRFALLKQPSCDCPEEMVGDTNAWISIAVPYVVNYCPRFFDLPVGPNVPSGSKAATIYHEVTHFSDTFALGTTDLDEQFPSPEDARYVARTARDLASEHSYGYEYFADNHGNEN
;
A
#
# COMPACT_ATOMS: atom_id res chain seq x y z
N MET A 1 -41.39 53.39 -42.75
CA MET A 1 -40.39 53.57 -41.70
C MET A 1 -40.57 52.43 -40.66
N LYS A 2 -39.71 51.44 -40.69
CA LYS A 2 -39.75 50.30 -39.76
C LYS A 2 -38.60 50.45 -38.75
N ALA A 3 -38.93 50.62 -37.48
CA ALA A 3 -37.95 50.68 -36.39
C ALA A 3 -37.53 49.28 -36.04
N ILE A 4 -36.22 48.99 -36.10
CA ILE A 4 -35.61 47.78 -35.68
C ILE A 4 -35.11 47.95 -34.21
N SER A 5 -35.77 47.26 -33.27
CA SER A 5 -35.40 47.26 -31.88
C SER A 5 -34.28 46.20 -31.66
N TRP A 6 -33.11 46.64 -31.23
CA TRP A 6 -32.01 45.78 -30.80
C TRP A 6 -32.20 45.45 -29.33
N ILE A 7 -32.51 44.19 -29.03
CA ILE A 7 -32.47 43.65 -27.67
C ILE A 7 -31.06 43.11 -27.44
N GLY A 8 -30.25 43.86 -26.69
CA GLY A 8 -28.95 43.41 -26.24
C GLY A 8 -29.08 42.37 -25.12
N SER A 9 -28.71 41.11 -25.39
CA SER A 9 -28.60 40.08 -24.38
C SER A 9 -27.36 40.32 -23.51
N VAL A 10 -27.57 40.74 -22.27
CA VAL A 10 -26.52 40.80 -21.26
C VAL A 10 -26.28 39.35 -20.74
N VAL A 11 -25.18 38.77 -21.16
CA VAL A 11 -24.69 37.49 -20.59
C VAL A 11 -23.99 37.84 -19.29
N ILE A 12 -24.68 37.62 -18.17
CA ILE A 12 -24.08 37.67 -16.83
C ILE A 12 -23.27 36.40 -16.66
N PHE A 13 -21.95 36.50 -16.79
CA PHE A 13 -21.02 35.46 -16.30
C PHE A 13 -21.10 35.48 -14.78
N LEU A 14 -21.89 34.57 -14.21
CA LEU A 14 -21.75 34.17 -12.82
C LEU A 14 -20.42 33.40 -12.74
N ALA A 15 -19.34 34.12 -12.44
CA ALA A 15 -18.13 33.55 -11.95
C ALA A 15 -18.50 32.86 -10.63
N GLY A 16 -18.75 31.56 -10.69
CA GLY A 16 -18.89 30.74 -9.48
C GLY A 16 -17.66 30.97 -8.63
N ALA A 17 -17.86 31.47 -7.43
CA ALA A 17 -16.81 31.54 -6.42
C ALA A 17 -16.31 30.14 -6.19
N ALA A 18 -15.23 29.76 -6.88
CA ALA A 18 -14.47 28.58 -6.57
C ALA A 18 -14.06 28.72 -5.11
N SER A 19 -14.48 27.78 -4.28
CA SER A 19 -14.14 27.73 -2.86
C SER A 19 -12.62 27.89 -2.75
N ALA A 20 -12.19 29.01 -2.17
CA ALA A 20 -10.81 29.48 -2.08
C ALA A 20 -9.87 28.60 -1.22
N ASN A 21 -10.25 27.35 -0.89
CA ASN A 21 -9.56 26.52 0.08
C ASN A 21 -8.89 25.24 -0.48
N ALA A 22 -9.14 24.85 -1.72
CA ALA A 22 -8.44 23.69 -2.29
C ALA A 22 -7.19 24.16 -3.04
N GLN A 23 -6.03 24.07 -2.38
CA GLN A 23 -4.76 24.46 -2.99
C GLN A 23 -4.22 23.39 -3.94
N LEU A 24 -4.42 22.10 -3.61
CA LEU A 24 -4.06 20.99 -4.47
C LEU A 24 -5.30 20.39 -5.13
N SER A 25 -5.32 20.40 -6.46
CA SER A 25 -6.33 19.72 -7.27
C SER A 25 -5.72 18.45 -7.87
N VAL A 26 -6.41 17.32 -7.71
CA VAL A 26 -5.99 16.04 -8.28
C VAL A 26 -7.03 15.61 -9.32
N GLN A 27 -6.60 15.42 -10.56
CA GLN A 27 -7.44 15.03 -11.68
C GLN A 27 -6.94 13.72 -12.28
N MET A 28 -7.85 12.81 -12.61
CA MET A 28 -7.52 11.58 -13.28
C MET A 28 -8.28 11.49 -14.61
N LYS A 29 -7.61 11.05 -15.68
CA LYS A 29 -8.21 10.87 -17.00
C LYS A 29 -7.60 9.65 -17.67
N GLN A 30 -8.40 8.96 -18.49
CA GLN A 30 -7.86 7.94 -19.39
C GLN A 30 -6.99 8.62 -20.45
N ALA A 31 -5.84 8.02 -20.76
CA ALA A 31 -4.97 8.50 -21.84
C ALA A 31 -5.65 8.27 -23.19
N ALA A 32 -5.74 9.32 -24.01
CA ALA A 32 -6.21 9.20 -25.38
C ALA A 32 -5.16 8.49 -26.24
N GLY A 33 -5.59 7.56 -27.10
CA GLY A 33 -4.70 6.88 -28.05
C GLY A 33 -3.82 5.78 -27.50
N ALA A 34 -4.06 5.32 -26.25
CA ALA A 34 -3.47 4.08 -25.77
C ALA A 34 -3.87 2.91 -26.71
N ALA A 35 -2.96 1.97 -26.95
CA ALA A 35 -3.27 0.77 -27.72
C ALA A 35 -4.53 0.10 -27.12
N MET A 36 -5.37 -0.51 -27.94
CA MET A 36 -6.62 -1.13 -27.48
C MET A 36 -6.41 -2.16 -26.34
N ALA A 37 -5.19 -2.64 -26.18
CA ALA A 37 -4.80 -3.60 -25.15
C ALA A 37 -4.31 -2.93 -23.85
N ASP A 38 -4.12 -1.59 -23.79
CA ASP A 38 -3.57 -0.90 -22.66
C ASP A 38 -4.59 0.05 -22.02
N VAL A 39 -4.82 -0.11 -20.73
CA VAL A 39 -5.64 0.80 -19.94
C VAL A 39 -4.73 1.76 -19.20
N VAL A 40 -4.45 2.90 -19.83
CA VAL A 40 -3.53 3.89 -19.27
C VAL A 40 -4.32 5.05 -18.69
N VAL A 41 -3.97 5.47 -17.48
CA VAL A 41 -4.51 6.64 -16.82
C VAL A 41 -3.42 7.69 -16.59
N HIS A 42 -3.80 8.97 -16.71
CA HIS A 42 -2.99 10.09 -16.28
C HIS A 42 -3.57 10.67 -15.00
N VAL A 43 -2.77 10.71 -13.94
CA VAL A 43 -3.09 11.43 -12.71
C VAL A 43 -2.33 12.75 -12.75
N THR A 44 -3.07 13.85 -12.68
CA THR A 44 -2.52 15.21 -12.75
C THR A 44 -2.74 15.90 -11.42
N TYR A 45 -1.66 16.34 -10.80
CA TYR A 45 -1.63 17.12 -9.57
C TYR A 45 -1.37 18.59 -9.96
N ILE A 46 -2.21 19.50 -9.49
CA ILE A 46 -2.13 20.93 -9.86
C ILE A 46 -2.17 21.76 -8.58
N ASN A 47 -1.13 22.55 -8.35
CA ASN A 47 -1.18 23.58 -7.31
C ASN A 47 -1.96 24.79 -7.86
N SER A 48 -3.21 24.93 -7.45
CA SER A 48 -4.08 26.05 -7.80
C SER A 48 -4.01 27.21 -6.79
N GLY A 49 -3.21 27.05 -5.73
CA GLY A 49 -3.01 28.05 -4.69
C GLY A 49 -1.94 29.10 -5.05
N ALA A 50 -1.74 30.04 -4.14
CA ALA A 50 -0.76 31.14 -4.27
C ALA A 50 0.59 30.85 -3.61
N VAL A 51 0.73 29.71 -2.92
CA VAL A 51 1.93 29.30 -2.18
C VAL A 51 2.37 27.91 -2.60
N ALA A 52 3.66 27.60 -2.43
CA ALA A 52 4.21 26.30 -2.75
C ALA A 52 3.65 25.19 -1.82
N LEU A 53 3.54 23.98 -2.35
CA LEU A 53 3.09 22.80 -1.62
C LEU A 53 4.22 21.78 -1.53
N SER A 54 4.34 21.11 -0.38
CA SER A 54 5.20 19.96 -0.19
C SER A 54 4.35 18.69 -0.23
N ILE A 55 4.67 17.78 -1.14
CA ILE A 55 3.95 16.53 -1.36
C ILE A 55 4.90 15.37 -1.07
N PRO A 56 4.58 14.46 -0.15
CA PRO A 56 5.34 13.22 0.04
C PRO A 56 5.37 12.40 -1.27
N GLU A 57 6.55 12.06 -1.77
CA GLU A 57 6.67 11.29 -3.01
C GLU A 57 6.03 9.90 -2.90
N ARG A 58 6.01 9.33 -1.70
CA ARG A 58 5.39 8.04 -1.42
C ARG A 58 3.86 8.04 -1.61
N GLY A 59 3.20 9.22 -1.49
CA GLY A 59 1.76 9.36 -1.76
C GLY A 59 1.42 9.48 -3.24
N LEU A 60 2.41 9.47 -4.12
CA LEU A 60 2.23 9.56 -5.58
C LEU A 60 2.40 8.17 -6.21
N PRO A 61 1.65 7.84 -7.29
CA PRO A 61 1.89 6.63 -8.05
C PRO A 61 3.34 6.58 -8.56
N ARG A 62 4.08 5.57 -8.17
CA ARG A 62 5.48 5.34 -8.58
C ARG A 62 5.52 4.19 -9.57
N VAL A 63 6.02 4.47 -10.77
CA VAL A 63 6.08 3.49 -11.86
C VAL A 63 7.55 3.20 -12.15
N LEU A 64 7.92 1.92 -12.15
CA LEU A 64 9.27 1.48 -12.52
C LEU A 64 9.48 1.56 -14.03
N GLN A 65 10.73 1.45 -14.49
CA GLN A 65 11.09 1.51 -15.91
C GLN A 65 10.35 0.45 -16.75
N ASP A 66 10.02 -0.70 -16.18
CA ASP A 66 9.27 -1.77 -16.83
C ASP A 66 7.74 -1.55 -16.84
N GLY A 67 7.26 -0.45 -16.30
CA GLY A 67 5.86 -0.08 -16.22
C GLY A 67 5.09 -0.67 -15.03
N ARG A 68 5.75 -1.50 -14.19
CA ARG A 68 5.13 -1.98 -12.96
C ARG A 68 4.94 -0.85 -11.97
N LEU A 69 3.79 -0.85 -11.33
CA LEU A 69 3.47 0.09 -10.29
C LEU A 69 4.10 -0.40 -8.97
N TRP A 70 4.78 0.50 -8.31
CA TRP A 70 5.29 0.28 -6.98
C TRP A 70 4.18 0.60 -5.98
N ASN A 71 3.72 -0.43 -5.31
CA ASN A 71 2.57 -0.50 -4.41
C ASN A 71 1.19 -0.26 -5.07
N ASP A 72 0.15 -0.70 -4.38
CA ASP A 72 -1.25 -0.59 -4.81
C ASP A 72 -1.77 0.83 -4.60
N ALA A 73 -1.53 1.70 -5.57
CA ALA A 73 -1.84 3.13 -5.49
C ALA A 73 -3.23 3.49 -6.01
N PHE A 74 -4.11 2.53 -6.34
CA PHE A 74 -5.45 2.83 -6.84
C PHE A 74 -6.50 1.89 -6.28
N LEU A 75 -7.64 2.44 -5.91
CA LEU A 75 -8.84 1.65 -5.68
C LEU A 75 -9.51 1.42 -7.03
N VAL A 76 -9.47 0.18 -7.52
CA VAL A 76 -10.05 -0.26 -8.80
C VAL A 76 -11.19 -1.21 -8.51
N VAL A 77 -12.42 -0.75 -8.67
CA VAL A 77 -13.64 -1.51 -8.29
C VAL A 77 -14.51 -1.73 -9.52
N SER A 78 -14.94 -2.96 -9.74
CA SER A 78 -15.88 -3.30 -10.82
C SER A 78 -17.25 -2.68 -10.56
N GLN A 79 -18.09 -2.64 -11.59
CA GLN A 79 -19.47 -2.19 -11.46
C GLN A 79 -20.28 -3.03 -10.46
N ASP A 80 -19.91 -4.30 -10.28
CA ASP A 80 -20.53 -5.24 -9.35
C ASP A 80 -20.05 -5.06 -7.89
N GLY A 81 -19.08 -4.16 -7.66
CA GLY A 81 -18.55 -3.86 -6.34
C GLY A 81 -17.28 -4.65 -5.97
N ASP A 82 -16.81 -5.55 -6.85
CA ASP A 82 -15.61 -6.33 -6.61
C ASP A 82 -14.35 -5.53 -6.88
N ALA A 83 -13.40 -5.56 -5.96
CA ALA A 83 -12.08 -4.97 -6.18
C ALA A 83 -11.27 -5.78 -7.19
N ALA A 84 -10.63 -5.11 -8.15
CA ALA A 84 -9.69 -5.74 -9.05
C ALA A 84 -8.41 -6.13 -8.29
N ALA A 85 -7.95 -7.37 -8.48
CA ALA A 85 -6.75 -7.83 -7.81
C ALA A 85 -5.51 -7.07 -8.33
N TYR A 86 -4.74 -6.48 -7.42
CA TYR A 86 -3.44 -5.88 -7.71
C TYR A 86 -2.43 -6.97 -8.07
N ARG A 87 -1.56 -6.71 -9.06
CA ARG A 87 -0.56 -7.65 -9.59
C ARG A 87 0.83 -7.03 -9.73
N GLY A 88 1.00 -5.81 -9.27
CA GLY A 88 2.26 -5.07 -9.33
C GLY A 88 3.27 -5.53 -8.27
N ILE A 89 4.04 -4.57 -7.79
CA ILE A 89 5.08 -4.78 -6.77
C ILE A 89 4.58 -4.21 -5.44
N ILE A 90 4.87 -4.90 -4.35
CA ILE A 90 4.76 -4.37 -3.00
C ILE A 90 6.17 -4.31 -2.42
N ALA A 91 6.53 -3.18 -1.83
CA ALA A 91 7.88 -2.92 -1.36
C ALA A 91 7.89 -2.44 0.09
N HIS A 92 8.66 -3.14 0.92
CA HIS A 92 8.93 -2.76 2.30
C HIS A 92 9.92 -1.60 2.36
N LEU A 93 9.45 -0.44 2.81
CA LEU A 93 10.28 0.73 2.98
C LEU A 93 11.15 0.63 4.24
N SER A 94 12.37 1.12 4.14
CA SER A 94 13.23 1.24 5.31
C SER A 94 12.70 2.31 6.27
N ALA A 95 12.61 1.98 7.57
CA ALA A 95 12.29 2.96 8.61
C ALA A 95 13.29 4.13 8.66
N ALA A 96 14.51 3.92 8.15
CA ALA A 96 15.53 4.97 8.03
C ALA A 96 15.47 5.71 6.69
N ALA A 97 14.59 5.33 5.77
CA ALA A 97 14.36 6.07 4.54
C ALA A 97 13.78 7.44 4.90
N ARG A 98 14.51 8.49 4.51
CA ARG A 98 13.98 9.85 4.69
C ARG A 98 12.78 10.01 3.77
N GLU A 99 11.73 10.59 4.31
CA GLU A 99 10.58 10.97 3.49
C GLU A 99 11.07 11.95 2.42
N LYS A 100 11.01 11.51 1.17
CA LYS A 100 11.25 12.38 0.02
C LYS A 100 10.00 13.20 -0.23
N THR A 101 10.17 14.49 -0.38
CA THR A 101 9.08 15.40 -0.71
C THR A 101 9.36 16.10 -2.03
N LEU A 102 8.30 16.29 -2.79
CA LEU A 102 8.30 17.08 -4.01
C LEU A 102 7.66 18.45 -3.71
N THR A 103 8.31 19.53 -4.13
CA THR A 103 7.71 20.86 -4.06
C THR A 103 6.94 21.13 -5.34
N LEU A 104 5.70 21.56 -5.20
CA LEU A 104 4.84 21.97 -6.32
C LEU A 104 4.56 23.46 -6.19
N GLU A 105 5.21 24.26 -7.03
CA GLU A 105 5.08 25.71 -7.05
C GLU A 105 3.67 26.17 -7.48
N PRO A 106 3.24 27.40 -7.15
CA PRO A 106 1.97 27.97 -7.63
C PRO A 106 1.77 27.83 -9.14
N GLY A 107 0.65 27.26 -9.57
CA GLY A 107 0.33 27.00 -10.97
C GLY A 107 1.06 25.81 -11.59
N GLN A 108 2.00 25.19 -10.91
CA GLN A 108 2.74 24.04 -11.42
C GLN A 108 1.87 22.79 -11.49
N ARG A 109 2.20 21.91 -12.46
CA ARG A 109 1.53 20.64 -12.69
C ARG A 109 2.53 19.50 -12.64
N LEU A 110 2.13 18.41 -12.00
CA LEU A 110 2.81 17.12 -12.04
C LEU A 110 1.87 16.09 -12.67
N VAL A 111 2.35 15.36 -13.67
CA VAL A 111 1.58 14.26 -14.29
C VAL A 111 2.26 12.95 -14.04
N ARG A 112 1.48 11.95 -13.62
CA ARG A 112 1.89 10.55 -13.52
C ARG A 112 1.07 9.72 -14.50
N GLN A 113 1.73 8.89 -15.28
CA GLN A 113 1.10 7.97 -16.21
C GLN A 113 1.22 6.55 -15.68
N VAL A 114 0.11 5.83 -15.60
CA VAL A 114 0.06 4.46 -15.10
C VAL A 114 -0.70 3.57 -16.06
N ASN A 115 -0.11 2.44 -16.43
CA ASN A 115 -0.79 1.39 -17.18
C ASN A 115 -1.47 0.42 -16.20
N LEU A 116 -2.77 0.55 -16.03
CA LEU A 116 -3.55 -0.28 -15.12
C LEU A 116 -3.61 -1.74 -15.55
N SER A 117 -3.60 -2.02 -16.86
CA SER A 117 -3.66 -3.40 -17.36
C SER A 117 -2.39 -4.22 -17.07
N LEU A 118 -1.26 -3.57 -16.77
CA LEU A 118 -0.06 -4.24 -16.28
C LEU A 118 -0.13 -4.57 -14.78
N ASN A 119 -0.91 -3.80 -14.03
CA ASN A 119 -0.85 -3.78 -12.58
C ASN A 119 -2.11 -4.28 -11.88
N TYR A 120 -3.22 -4.46 -12.62
CA TYR A 120 -4.49 -4.94 -12.07
C TYR A 120 -5.11 -6.01 -12.97
N GLU A 121 -5.79 -6.96 -12.35
CA GLU A 121 -6.55 -7.99 -13.06
C GLU A 121 -7.88 -7.43 -13.55
N LEU A 122 -7.87 -6.86 -14.75
CA LEU A 122 -9.06 -6.28 -15.38
C LEU A 122 -9.69 -7.28 -16.32
N ARG A 123 -11.03 -7.41 -16.29
CA ARG A 123 -11.80 -8.35 -17.14
C ARG A 123 -12.43 -7.60 -18.32
N PRO A 124 -12.31 -8.15 -19.55
CA PRO A 124 -13.02 -7.62 -20.72
C PRO A 124 -14.54 -7.59 -20.48
N GLY A 125 -15.20 -6.55 -21.01
CA GLY A 125 -16.64 -6.36 -20.86
C GLY A 125 -17.09 -5.76 -19.53
N GLN A 126 -16.18 -5.60 -18.57
CA GLN A 126 -16.46 -4.98 -17.28
C GLN A 126 -16.17 -3.48 -17.29
N THR A 127 -16.98 -2.72 -16.54
CA THR A 127 -16.70 -1.32 -16.23
C THR A 127 -16.09 -1.23 -14.86
N TYR A 128 -14.99 -0.50 -14.74
CA TYR A 128 -14.30 -0.24 -13.47
C TYR A 128 -14.37 1.22 -13.09
N LYS A 129 -14.64 1.47 -11.81
CA LYS A 129 -14.51 2.76 -11.16
C LYS A 129 -13.13 2.82 -10.52
N ILE A 130 -12.32 3.79 -10.92
CA ILE A 130 -10.94 3.94 -10.49
C ILE A 130 -10.83 5.22 -9.68
N SER A 131 -10.23 5.13 -8.50
CA SER A 131 -9.93 6.27 -7.64
C SER A 131 -8.46 6.23 -7.27
N ALA A 132 -7.78 7.37 -7.29
CA ALA A 132 -6.48 7.49 -6.65
C ALA A 132 -6.66 7.65 -5.12
N PRO A 133 -5.66 7.30 -4.32
CA PRO A 133 -5.72 7.47 -2.88
C PRO A 133 -5.84 8.94 -2.47
N ILE A 134 -6.25 9.17 -1.24
CA ILE A 134 -6.24 10.51 -0.64
C ILE A 134 -4.78 10.91 -0.45
N LEU A 135 -4.39 12.02 -1.09
CA LEU A 135 -3.03 12.53 -1.01
C LEU A 135 -2.92 13.56 0.11
N ARG A 136 -2.00 13.34 1.04
CA ARG A 136 -1.63 14.32 2.06
C ARG A 136 -0.56 15.27 1.51
N TYR A 137 -0.65 16.55 1.85
CA TYR A 137 0.31 17.57 1.45
C TYR A 137 0.40 18.68 2.48
N ARG A 138 1.51 19.42 2.48
CA ARG A 138 1.76 20.57 3.34
C ARG A 138 1.82 21.86 2.54
N ILE A 139 1.38 22.94 3.16
CA ILE A 139 1.48 24.29 2.61
C ILE A 139 2.80 24.90 3.11
N LEU A 140 3.61 25.41 2.18
CA LEU A 140 4.89 26.06 2.46
C LEU A 140 4.69 27.59 2.45
N ASP A 141 4.06 28.16 3.47
CA ASP A 141 3.72 29.58 3.52
C ASP A 141 4.86 30.51 3.98
N GLY A 142 6.04 29.95 4.23
CA GLY A 142 7.21 30.70 4.67
C GLY A 142 7.12 31.24 6.10
N THR A 143 6.04 30.97 6.82
CA THR A 143 5.84 31.41 8.20
C THR A 143 6.24 30.34 9.22
N GLU A 144 6.89 29.27 8.80
CA GLU A 144 7.36 28.20 9.68
C GLU A 144 8.38 28.76 10.68
N THR A 145 7.88 29.24 11.80
CA THR A 145 8.67 29.30 13.03
C THR A 145 8.92 27.86 13.48
N ALA A 146 10.17 27.52 13.72
CA ALA A 146 10.56 26.21 14.22
C ALA A 146 9.68 25.82 15.42
N GLY A 147 8.75 24.87 15.22
CA GLY A 147 7.83 24.39 16.26
C GLY A 147 6.34 24.48 15.95
N ALA A 148 5.89 25.17 14.91
CA ALA A 148 4.51 25.10 14.46
C ALA A 148 4.29 23.77 13.73
N ALA A 149 3.37 22.93 14.23
CA ALA A 149 2.98 21.71 13.56
C ALA A 149 2.41 22.08 12.18
N ALA A 150 3.12 21.70 11.11
CA ALA A 150 2.65 21.90 9.75
C ALA A 150 1.26 21.25 9.60
N ILE A 151 0.27 21.99 9.12
CA ILE A 151 -1.08 21.47 8.94
C ILE A 151 -1.08 20.60 7.68
N ASP A 152 -1.16 19.28 7.87
CA ASP A 152 -1.36 18.37 6.77
C ASP A 152 -2.78 18.58 6.19
N LYS A 153 -2.81 18.78 4.90
CA LYS A 153 -4.04 18.90 4.10
C LYS A 153 -4.25 17.61 3.31
N GLU A 154 -5.47 17.37 2.91
CA GLU A 154 -5.84 16.23 2.09
C GLU A 154 -6.45 16.66 0.76
N ALA A 155 -6.12 15.95 -0.30
CA ALA A 155 -6.74 16.07 -1.60
C ALA A 155 -7.17 14.71 -2.13
N SER A 156 -8.36 14.62 -2.72
CA SER A 156 -8.90 13.42 -3.33
C SER A 156 -9.21 13.63 -4.80
N THR A 157 -9.28 12.54 -5.56
CA THR A 157 -9.73 12.57 -6.95
C THR A 157 -11.22 12.30 -7.06
N SER A 158 -11.87 12.88 -8.09
CA SER A 158 -13.12 12.33 -8.56
C SER A 158 -12.84 10.99 -9.26
N PRO A 159 -13.59 9.92 -8.94
CA PRO A 159 -13.41 8.64 -9.60
C PRO A 159 -13.64 8.71 -11.11
N VAL A 160 -12.85 7.94 -11.87
CA VAL A 160 -13.05 7.76 -13.32
C VAL A 160 -13.64 6.40 -13.59
N SER A 161 -14.68 6.33 -14.45
CA SER A 161 -15.25 5.05 -14.89
C SER A 161 -14.69 4.68 -16.25
N LEU A 162 -14.13 3.46 -16.35
CA LEU A 162 -13.54 2.93 -17.58
C LEU A 162 -14.21 1.61 -17.95
N LEU A 163 -14.71 1.50 -19.18
CA LEU A 163 -15.20 0.26 -19.77
C LEU A 163 -14.04 -0.46 -20.47
N ILE A 164 -13.79 -1.70 -20.11
CA ILE A 164 -12.77 -2.54 -20.75
C ILE A 164 -13.36 -3.23 -21.98
N VAL A 165 -13.07 -2.74 -23.18
CA VAL A 165 -13.72 -3.19 -24.43
C VAL A 165 -12.96 -4.31 -25.17
N ALA A 166 -11.69 -4.54 -24.86
CA ALA A 166 -10.85 -5.52 -25.55
C ALA A 166 -10.29 -6.58 -24.61
N PRO A 167 -9.95 -7.79 -25.11
CA PRO A 167 -9.17 -8.75 -24.34
C PRO A 167 -7.83 -8.10 -23.99
N LEU A 168 -7.58 -7.91 -22.69
CA LEU A 168 -6.29 -7.42 -22.22
C LEU A 168 -5.28 -8.58 -22.20
N PRO A 169 -4.00 -8.34 -22.48
CA PRO A 169 -2.97 -9.31 -22.15
C PRO A 169 -3.10 -9.63 -20.65
N ARG A 170 -2.99 -10.90 -20.27
CA ARG A 170 -3.03 -11.26 -18.85
C ARG A 170 -1.97 -10.45 -18.11
N ALA A 171 -2.36 -9.85 -16.97
CA ALA A 171 -1.42 -9.20 -16.08
C ALA A 171 -0.29 -10.19 -15.79
N GLY A 172 0.96 -9.78 -16.05
CA GLY A 172 2.14 -10.65 -15.98
C GLY A 172 2.57 -11.31 -17.31
N GLN A 173 1.70 -11.49 -18.32
CA GLN A 173 2.12 -12.11 -19.59
C GLN A 173 2.93 -11.19 -20.50
N ARG A 174 2.84 -9.87 -20.36
CA ARG A 174 3.70 -8.95 -21.10
C ARG A 174 5.15 -8.92 -20.58
N ALA A 175 5.35 -9.37 -19.33
CA ALA A 175 6.69 -9.63 -18.82
C ALA A 175 7.35 -10.83 -19.51
N GLU A 176 6.56 -11.76 -20.09
CA GLU A 176 7.07 -12.91 -20.85
C GLU A 176 7.45 -12.56 -22.30
N THR A 177 6.92 -11.46 -22.88
CA THR A 177 7.25 -10.98 -24.23
C THR A 177 8.28 -9.83 -24.22
N ALA A 178 8.57 -9.20 -23.09
CA ALA A 178 9.82 -8.51 -22.86
C ALA A 178 10.94 -9.57 -22.94
N PRO A 179 12.11 -9.26 -23.58
CA PRO A 179 13.14 -10.26 -23.84
C PRO A 179 13.40 -11.09 -22.59
N GLN A 180 13.58 -12.39 -22.74
CA GLN A 180 13.79 -13.41 -21.70
C GLN A 180 14.84 -13.05 -20.60
N GLU A 181 15.34 -11.84 -20.57
CA GLU A 181 16.17 -11.27 -19.49
C GLU A 181 15.41 -11.08 -18.18
N ALA A 182 14.09 -10.86 -18.21
CA ALA A 182 13.26 -10.73 -16.98
C ALA A 182 13.07 -12.06 -16.25
N SER A 183 13.46 -13.19 -16.82
CA SER A 183 13.33 -14.52 -16.20
C SER A 183 14.58 -15.00 -15.45
N ARG A 184 15.65 -14.21 -15.40
CA ARG A 184 16.76 -14.47 -14.49
C ARG A 184 16.49 -13.76 -13.17
N VAL A 185 15.72 -14.42 -12.30
CA VAL A 185 15.76 -14.11 -10.87
C VAL A 185 17.24 -14.07 -10.47
N ALA A 186 17.79 -12.89 -10.26
CA ALA A 186 19.18 -12.73 -9.91
C ALA A 186 19.42 -13.40 -8.57
N SER A 187 19.99 -14.60 -8.60
CA SER A 187 20.29 -15.33 -7.38
C SER A 187 21.22 -14.50 -6.49
N CYS A 188 20.94 -14.51 -5.18
CA CYS A 188 21.82 -13.82 -4.25
C CYS A 188 23.25 -14.40 -4.28
N PRO A 189 24.28 -13.57 -4.24
CA PRO A 189 25.66 -14.03 -4.03
C PRO A 189 25.76 -14.88 -2.75
N PRO A 190 26.67 -15.88 -2.66
CA PRO A 190 26.73 -16.81 -1.56
C PRO A 190 26.81 -16.17 -0.18
N ALA A 191 27.54 -15.06 -0.02
CA ALA A 191 27.62 -14.34 1.25
C ALA A 191 26.27 -13.77 1.66
N ARG A 192 25.56 -13.11 0.74
CA ARG A 192 24.21 -12.56 0.96
C ARG A 192 23.17 -13.66 1.16
N LEU A 193 23.29 -14.77 0.44
CA LEU A 193 22.40 -15.93 0.64
C LEU A 193 22.48 -16.47 2.07
N LYS A 194 23.67 -16.52 2.67
CA LYS A 194 23.86 -16.92 4.09
C LYS A 194 23.11 -15.98 5.04
N GLU A 195 23.17 -14.66 4.80
CA GLU A 195 22.47 -13.67 5.62
C GLU A 195 20.95 -13.79 5.47
N VAL A 196 20.45 -13.95 4.23
CA VAL A 196 19.02 -14.17 3.96
C VAL A 196 18.55 -15.44 4.69
N THR A 197 19.31 -16.55 4.61
CA THR A 197 18.96 -17.79 5.29
C THR A 197 18.84 -17.61 6.80
N ALA A 198 19.76 -16.86 7.42
CA ALA A 198 19.71 -16.55 8.84
C ALA A 198 18.48 -15.67 9.17
N GLY A 199 18.17 -14.66 8.32
CA GLY A 199 16.98 -13.83 8.44
C GLY A 199 15.68 -14.64 8.34
N VAL A 200 15.58 -15.55 7.36
CA VAL A 200 14.41 -16.44 7.19
C VAL A 200 14.20 -17.33 8.41
N ALA A 201 15.27 -17.90 8.96
CA ALA A 201 15.18 -18.73 10.17
C ALA A 201 14.68 -17.92 11.37
N ALA A 202 15.19 -16.68 11.55
CA ALA A 202 14.74 -15.78 12.60
C ALA A 202 13.27 -15.34 12.38
N ALA A 203 12.90 -14.99 11.15
CA ALA A 203 11.53 -14.62 10.78
C ALA A 203 10.52 -15.76 11.05
N ALA A 204 10.86 -16.98 10.69
CA ALA A 204 10.05 -18.15 11.03
C ALA A 204 9.93 -18.36 12.55
N GLY A 205 10.96 -17.95 13.31
CA GLY A 205 10.94 -17.94 14.78
C GLY A 205 9.91 -16.96 15.33
N ILE A 206 9.95 -15.70 14.89
CA ILE A 206 8.98 -14.68 15.36
C ILE A 206 7.56 -15.02 14.88
N ALA A 207 7.38 -15.62 13.70
CA ALA A 207 6.08 -16.05 13.21
C ALA A 207 5.44 -17.12 14.11
N ARG A 208 6.22 -18.11 14.55
CA ARG A 208 5.73 -19.10 15.52
C ARG A 208 5.43 -18.48 16.88
N SER A 209 6.31 -17.58 17.35
CA SER A 209 6.13 -16.90 18.63
C SER A 209 4.89 -16.02 18.64
N SER A 210 4.65 -15.23 17.57
CA SER A 210 3.48 -14.36 17.45
C SER A 210 2.18 -15.17 17.35
N LYS A 211 2.18 -16.28 16.61
CA LYS A 211 1.06 -17.22 16.57
C LYS A 211 0.74 -17.77 17.96
N ASN A 212 1.74 -18.31 18.64
CA ASN A 212 1.55 -18.88 19.98
C ASN A 212 1.07 -17.83 20.98
N TYR A 213 1.61 -16.60 20.90
CA TYR A 213 1.16 -15.49 21.71
C TYR A 213 -0.31 -15.16 21.44
N LEU A 214 -0.70 -14.97 20.18
CA LEU A 214 -2.09 -14.67 19.83
C LEU A 214 -3.05 -15.78 20.29
N GLU A 215 -2.70 -17.05 20.07
CA GLU A 215 -3.51 -18.18 20.51
C GLU A 215 -3.63 -18.24 22.05
N SER A 216 -2.59 -17.83 22.79
CA SER A 216 -2.62 -17.78 24.26
C SER A 216 -3.55 -16.73 24.84
N LEU A 217 -4.01 -15.77 24.02
CA LEU A 217 -4.98 -14.76 24.43
C LEU A 217 -6.42 -15.32 24.46
N TYR A 218 -6.65 -16.45 23.77
CA TYR A 218 -7.98 -17.08 23.74
C TYR A 218 -8.09 -18.16 24.85
N GLY A 219 -9.14 -18.06 25.63
CA GLY A 219 -9.58 -19.08 26.57
C GLY A 219 -10.88 -19.73 26.10
N TYR A 220 -11.09 -20.98 26.47
CA TYR A 220 -12.30 -21.74 26.12
C TYR A 220 -12.87 -22.40 27.36
N GLU A 221 -14.13 -22.10 27.70
CA GLU A 221 -14.88 -22.72 28.77
C GLU A 221 -15.97 -23.60 28.15
N PHE A 222 -16.01 -24.86 28.53
CA PHE A 222 -16.96 -25.83 27.97
C PHE A 222 -18.13 -25.99 28.95
N GLY A 223 -19.29 -25.48 28.55
CA GLY A 223 -20.57 -25.73 29.22
C GLY A 223 -21.25 -26.99 28.67
N GLU A 224 -22.44 -27.35 29.25
CA GLU A 224 -23.18 -28.56 28.81
C GLU A 224 -23.61 -28.53 27.34
N SER A 225 -23.90 -27.35 26.77
CA SER A 225 -24.39 -27.18 25.40
C SER A 225 -23.73 -26.01 24.65
N SER A 226 -22.74 -25.36 25.22
CA SER A 226 -22.10 -24.21 24.65
C SER A 226 -20.60 -24.17 24.94
N ILE A 227 -19.86 -23.51 24.06
CA ILE A 227 -18.46 -23.12 24.27
C ILE A 227 -18.46 -21.60 24.46
N ILE A 228 -17.97 -21.14 25.59
CA ILE A 228 -17.75 -19.72 25.85
C ILE A 228 -16.30 -19.42 25.54
N VAL A 229 -16.08 -18.49 24.61
CA VAL A 229 -14.75 -18.03 24.27
C VAL A 229 -14.44 -16.78 25.10
N THR A 230 -13.26 -16.74 25.69
CA THR A 230 -12.73 -15.54 26.35
C THR A 230 -11.53 -15.02 25.58
N PHE A 231 -11.30 -13.71 25.65
CA PHE A 231 -10.13 -13.09 25.06
C PHE A 231 -9.46 -12.17 26.07
N LYS A 232 -8.16 -12.41 26.30
CA LYS A 232 -7.34 -11.56 27.17
C LYS A 232 -6.82 -10.38 26.36
N GLU A 233 -7.46 -9.23 26.50
CA GLU A 233 -6.98 -7.99 25.89
C GLU A 233 -5.60 -7.60 26.44
N THR A 234 -4.66 -7.28 25.56
CA THR A 234 -3.29 -6.88 25.94
C THR A 234 -2.90 -5.58 25.23
N ALA A 235 -1.94 -4.84 25.79
CA ALA A 235 -1.42 -3.63 25.15
C ALA A 235 -0.88 -3.95 23.75
N ARG A 236 -0.11 -5.04 23.62
CA ARG A 236 0.44 -5.49 22.33
C ARG A 236 -0.64 -5.73 21.27
N TYR A 237 -1.72 -6.46 21.60
CA TYR A 237 -2.79 -6.69 20.63
C TYR A 237 -3.47 -5.38 20.24
N ARG A 238 -3.84 -4.58 21.25
CA ARG A 238 -4.57 -3.32 21.04
C ARG A 238 -3.77 -2.29 20.25
N SER A 239 -2.46 -2.20 20.47
CA SER A 239 -1.59 -1.26 19.76
C SER A 239 -1.60 -1.46 18.24
N TRP A 240 -1.68 -2.72 17.79
CA TRP A 240 -1.52 -3.04 16.37
C TRP A 240 -2.81 -3.41 15.65
N PHE A 241 -3.85 -3.81 16.40
CA PHE A 241 -5.13 -4.26 15.82
C PHE A 241 -6.36 -3.60 16.42
N GLY A 242 -6.22 -2.71 17.40
CA GLY A 242 -7.34 -2.11 18.12
C GLY A 242 -8.01 -3.09 19.10
N GLU A 243 -9.16 -2.72 19.64
CA GLU A 243 -9.89 -3.52 20.63
C GLU A 243 -10.51 -4.76 19.99
N HIS A 244 -10.32 -5.92 20.61
CA HIS A 244 -10.86 -7.20 20.10
C HIS A 244 -12.40 -7.23 20.16
N GLY A 245 -12.99 -6.71 21.23
CA GLY A 245 -14.42 -6.80 21.51
C GLY A 245 -14.83 -8.18 22.03
N ASP A 246 -16.13 -8.48 21.98
CA ASP A 246 -16.66 -9.76 22.48
C ASP A 246 -16.27 -10.92 21.56
N PRO A 247 -15.48 -11.91 22.03
CA PRO A 247 -15.03 -13.04 21.22
C PRO A 247 -16.15 -14.04 20.86
N ASN A 248 -17.33 -13.96 21.48
CA ASN A 248 -18.47 -14.80 21.17
C ASN A 248 -19.36 -14.22 20.04
N ILE A 249 -19.09 -13.00 19.62
CA ILE A 249 -19.72 -12.36 18.46
C ILE A 249 -18.82 -12.54 17.24
N ALA A 250 -19.37 -13.11 16.17
CA ALA A 250 -18.63 -13.29 14.93
C ALA A 250 -18.12 -11.93 14.39
N ASN A 251 -16.82 -11.81 14.27
CA ASN A 251 -16.15 -10.59 13.81
C ASN A 251 -15.14 -10.93 12.70
N PRO A 252 -15.42 -10.53 11.44
CA PRO A 252 -14.56 -10.85 10.31
C PRO A 252 -13.14 -10.27 10.45
N VAL A 253 -12.99 -9.14 11.14
CA VAL A 253 -11.68 -8.51 11.41
C VAL A 253 -10.84 -9.40 12.33
N ASN A 254 -11.39 -9.89 13.44
CA ASN A 254 -10.71 -10.82 14.35
C ASN A 254 -10.33 -12.12 13.65
N ASP A 255 -11.25 -12.65 12.85
CA ASP A 255 -11.02 -13.89 12.07
C ASP A 255 -9.89 -13.68 11.06
N ARG A 256 -9.87 -12.55 10.35
CA ARG A 256 -8.79 -12.19 9.43
C ARG A 256 -7.44 -12.08 10.15
N ILE A 257 -7.37 -11.35 11.27
CA ILE A 257 -6.14 -11.20 12.06
C ILE A 257 -5.61 -12.58 12.48
N ARG A 258 -6.47 -13.41 13.07
CA ARG A 258 -6.10 -14.74 13.55
C ARG A 258 -5.61 -15.64 12.41
N LYS A 259 -6.33 -15.66 11.28
CA LYS A 259 -5.94 -16.44 10.09
C LYS A 259 -4.63 -15.95 9.49
N THR A 260 -4.42 -14.64 9.40
CA THR A 260 -3.18 -14.05 8.86
C THR A 260 -1.99 -14.42 9.73
N VAL A 261 -2.03 -14.16 11.03
CA VAL A 261 -0.92 -14.50 11.96
C VAL A 261 -0.62 -16.01 11.95
N SER A 262 -1.65 -16.85 11.91
CA SER A 262 -1.48 -18.30 11.86
C SER A 262 -0.96 -18.75 10.50
N GLY A 263 -1.44 -18.18 9.41
CA GLY A 263 -1.06 -18.51 8.04
C GLY A 263 0.40 -18.15 7.75
N VAL A 264 0.87 -16.99 8.19
CA VAL A 264 2.26 -16.56 8.00
C VAL A 264 3.25 -17.60 8.52
N ALA A 265 2.97 -18.21 9.67
CA ALA A 265 3.84 -19.25 10.23
C ALA A 265 4.02 -20.47 9.31
N THR A 266 3.04 -20.78 8.47
CA THR A 266 3.09 -21.90 7.51
C THR A 266 3.68 -21.51 6.15
N ARG A 267 3.55 -20.25 5.75
CA ARG A 267 4.01 -19.73 4.46
C ARG A 267 5.53 -19.77 4.29
N PHE A 268 6.29 -19.74 5.39
CA PHE A 268 7.76 -19.88 5.35
C PHE A 268 8.23 -21.16 4.66
N ALA A 269 7.45 -22.25 4.74
CA ALA A 269 7.77 -23.50 4.06
C ALA A 269 7.54 -23.43 2.53
N LEU A 270 6.83 -22.42 2.05
CA LEU A 270 6.52 -22.21 0.63
C LEU A 270 7.50 -21.24 -0.05
N LEU A 271 8.38 -20.58 0.73
CA LEU A 271 9.35 -19.64 0.18
C LEU A 271 10.25 -20.34 -0.83
N LYS A 272 10.39 -19.71 -1.99
CA LYS A 272 11.25 -20.13 -3.08
C LYS A 272 12.67 -19.58 -2.88
N GLN A 273 13.53 -19.86 -3.85
CA GLN A 273 14.89 -19.32 -3.84
C GLN A 273 14.84 -17.78 -3.77
N PRO A 274 15.58 -17.16 -2.85
CA PRO A 274 15.62 -15.72 -2.68
C PRO A 274 16.30 -15.04 -3.87
N SER A 275 15.85 -13.83 -4.18
CA SER A 275 16.44 -12.97 -5.19
C SER A 275 17.13 -11.78 -4.53
N CYS A 276 18.25 -11.34 -5.10
CA CYS A 276 18.90 -10.08 -4.76
C CYS A 276 18.75 -9.05 -5.89
N ASP A 277 17.66 -9.17 -6.64
CA ASP A 277 17.28 -8.19 -7.64
C ASP A 277 16.63 -6.98 -6.96
N CYS A 278 17.17 -5.81 -7.24
CA CYS A 278 16.66 -4.55 -6.70
C CYS A 278 16.69 -3.51 -7.81
N PRO A 279 15.54 -3.08 -8.32
CA PRO A 279 15.45 -1.99 -9.28
C PRO A 279 16.21 -0.75 -8.80
N GLU A 280 16.87 -0.02 -9.70
CA GLU A 280 17.68 1.13 -9.33
C GLU A 280 16.88 2.19 -8.57
N GLU A 281 15.62 2.37 -8.95
CA GLU A 281 14.70 3.31 -8.33
C GLU A 281 14.36 2.97 -6.87
N MET A 282 14.53 1.69 -6.48
CA MET A 282 14.26 1.18 -5.12
C MET A 282 15.50 1.19 -4.22
N VAL A 283 16.69 1.29 -4.81
CA VAL A 283 17.96 1.31 -4.07
C VAL A 283 18.00 2.53 -3.14
N GLY A 284 18.26 2.27 -1.86
CA GLY A 284 18.37 3.32 -0.84
C GLY A 284 17.12 3.55 0.01
N ASP A 285 15.92 3.22 -0.49
CA ASP A 285 14.67 3.41 0.25
C ASP A 285 14.02 2.09 0.67
N THR A 286 14.30 0.99 -0.05
CA THR A 286 13.64 -0.30 0.10
C THR A 286 14.56 -1.33 0.75
N ASN A 287 14.04 -2.10 1.70
CA ASN A 287 14.72 -3.25 2.28
C ASN A 287 14.49 -4.52 1.44
N ALA A 288 13.23 -4.80 1.12
CA ALA A 288 12.82 -5.95 0.32
C ALA A 288 11.57 -5.60 -0.49
N TRP A 289 11.21 -6.47 -1.44
CA TRP A 289 9.98 -6.34 -2.20
C TRP A 289 9.53 -7.70 -2.73
N ILE A 290 8.24 -7.79 -3.03
CA ILE A 290 7.64 -8.94 -3.68
C ILE A 290 6.89 -8.52 -4.95
N SER A 291 6.67 -9.47 -5.85
CA SER A 291 5.69 -9.35 -6.90
C SER A 291 4.54 -10.31 -6.61
N ILE A 292 3.33 -9.79 -6.57
CA ILE A 292 2.12 -10.61 -6.39
C ILE A 292 1.96 -11.62 -7.54
N ALA A 293 2.46 -11.30 -8.73
CA ALA A 293 2.45 -12.20 -9.88
C ALA A 293 3.42 -13.39 -9.72
N VAL A 294 4.42 -13.30 -8.84
CA VAL A 294 5.44 -14.34 -8.59
C VAL A 294 5.44 -14.71 -7.10
N PRO A 295 4.43 -15.47 -6.63
CA PRO A 295 4.26 -15.72 -5.21
C PRO A 295 5.44 -16.50 -4.60
N TYR A 296 5.70 -16.19 -3.33
CA TYR A 296 6.72 -16.80 -2.48
C TYR A 296 8.18 -16.56 -2.92
N VAL A 297 8.42 -15.56 -3.76
CA VAL A 297 9.75 -15.01 -4.02
C VAL A 297 9.88 -13.66 -3.33
N VAL A 298 10.85 -13.53 -2.44
CA VAL A 298 11.22 -12.25 -1.81
C VAL A 298 12.50 -11.76 -2.44
N ASN A 299 12.49 -10.50 -2.86
CA ASN A 299 13.63 -9.82 -3.47
C ASN A 299 14.25 -8.88 -2.45
N TYR A 300 15.55 -8.97 -2.23
CA TYR A 300 16.26 -8.23 -1.19
C TYR A 300 17.10 -7.12 -1.78
N CYS A 301 16.83 -5.89 -1.38
CA CYS A 301 17.61 -4.70 -1.76
C CYS A 301 18.87 -4.53 -0.88
N PRO A 302 19.85 -3.71 -1.30
CA PRO A 302 21.10 -3.54 -0.55
C PRO A 302 20.90 -3.18 0.93
N ARG A 303 19.93 -2.33 1.25
CA ARG A 303 19.64 -1.91 2.64
C ARG A 303 19.23 -3.04 3.58
N PHE A 304 18.61 -4.10 3.06
CA PHE A 304 18.28 -5.27 3.86
C PHE A 304 19.51 -5.86 4.55
N PHE A 305 20.66 -5.83 3.89
CA PHE A 305 21.89 -6.44 4.38
C PHE A 305 22.54 -5.62 5.52
N ASP A 306 22.19 -4.35 5.64
CA ASP A 306 22.64 -3.49 6.74
C ASP A 306 21.83 -3.71 8.04
N LEU A 307 20.67 -4.39 7.94
CA LEU A 307 19.81 -4.64 9.09
C LEU A 307 20.40 -5.75 10.00
N PRO A 308 20.19 -5.66 11.32
CA PRO A 308 20.46 -6.78 12.24
C PRO A 308 19.54 -7.96 11.93
N VAL A 309 19.97 -9.18 12.34
CA VAL A 309 19.19 -10.38 12.04
C VAL A 309 17.97 -10.53 12.93
N GLY A 310 18.14 -10.30 14.24
CA GLY A 310 17.13 -10.63 15.26
C GLY A 310 16.03 -9.60 15.45
N PRO A 311 14.96 -9.95 16.18
CA PRO A 311 13.81 -9.11 16.46
C PRO A 311 14.10 -7.99 17.47
N ASN A 312 13.09 -7.14 17.73
CA ASN A 312 13.09 -6.07 18.73
C ASN A 312 14.15 -4.97 18.50
N VAL A 313 14.37 -4.63 17.25
CA VAL A 313 15.28 -3.55 16.88
C VAL A 313 14.46 -2.35 16.39
N PRO A 314 14.56 -1.17 17.03
CA PRO A 314 13.76 0.01 16.66
C PRO A 314 13.92 0.45 15.20
N SER A 315 15.06 0.21 14.59
CA SER A 315 15.35 0.51 13.18
C SER A 315 14.91 -0.56 12.19
N GLY A 316 14.22 -1.61 12.67
CA GLY A 316 13.86 -2.78 11.88
C GLY A 316 14.94 -3.87 11.88
N SER A 317 14.57 -5.06 11.45
CA SER A 317 15.46 -6.24 11.39
C SER A 317 15.23 -7.05 10.11
N LYS A 318 16.19 -7.90 9.76
CA LYS A 318 16.02 -8.88 8.68
C LYS A 318 14.81 -9.78 8.93
N ALA A 319 14.62 -10.21 10.20
CA ALA A 319 13.50 -11.05 10.58
C ALA A 319 12.15 -10.35 10.40
N ALA A 320 12.02 -9.12 10.87
CA ALA A 320 10.80 -8.30 10.77
C ALA A 320 10.47 -8.02 9.29
N THR A 321 11.45 -7.59 8.49
CA THR A 321 11.29 -7.36 7.05
C THR A 321 10.80 -8.62 6.31
N ILE A 322 11.42 -9.78 6.56
CA ILE A 322 10.99 -11.02 5.89
C ILE A 322 9.59 -11.44 6.35
N TYR A 323 9.28 -11.30 7.63
CA TYR A 323 7.94 -11.56 8.15
C TYR A 323 6.90 -10.69 7.43
N HIS A 324 7.17 -9.39 7.30
CA HIS A 324 6.34 -8.42 6.59
C HIS A 324 6.05 -8.89 5.14
N GLU A 325 7.09 -9.18 4.36
CA GLU A 325 6.93 -9.65 2.97
C GLU A 325 6.09 -10.94 2.88
N VAL A 326 6.23 -11.84 3.86
CA VAL A 326 5.46 -13.09 3.89
C VAL A 326 3.98 -12.84 4.21
N THR A 327 3.63 -11.73 4.86
CA THR A 327 2.22 -11.39 5.12
C THR A 327 1.45 -11.08 3.83
N HIS A 328 2.11 -10.56 2.81
CA HIS A 328 1.49 -10.20 1.53
C HIS A 328 1.02 -11.40 0.70
N PHE A 329 1.57 -12.59 0.95
CA PHE A 329 1.16 -13.77 0.18
C PHE A 329 -0.20 -14.29 0.65
N SER A 330 -1.09 -14.54 -0.31
CA SER A 330 -2.34 -15.23 -0.06
C SER A 330 -2.14 -16.75 -0.06
N ASP A 331 -2.91 -17.44 0.75
CA ASP A 331 -3.02 -18.90 0.75
C ASP A 331 -4.48 -19.35 0.90
N THR A 332 -4.71 -20.64 1.12
CA THR A 332 -6.05 -21.20 1.33
C THR A 332 -6.71 -20.78 2.65
N PHE A 333 -5.94 -20.22 3.57
CA PHE A 333 -6.42 -19.86 4.91
C PHE A 333 -6.70 -18.37 5.06
N ALA A 334 -5.85 -17.52 4.45
CA ALA A 334 -5.99 -16.07 4.55
C ALA A 334 -5.56 -15.35 3.26
N LEU A 335 -6.22 -14.24 2.98
CA LEU A 335 -5.77 -13.30 1.97
C LEU A 335 -4.47 -12.63 2.44
N GLY A 336 -3.66 -12.20 1.48
CA GLY A 336 -2.49 -11.37 1.75
C GLY A 336 -2.87 -10.01 2.30
N THR A 337 -1.89 -9.37 2.90
CA THR A 337 -1.98 -7.99 3.41
C THR A 337 -1.51 -6.97 2.38
N THR A 338 -1.69 -5.69 2.66
CA THR A 338 -1.25 -4.56 1.85
C THR A 338 -0.46 -3.56 2.70
N ASP A 339 0.27 -2.64 2.07
CA ASP A 339 1.02 -1.59 2.78
C ASP A 339 0.23 -0.30 2.95
N LEU A 340 -1.08 -0.32 2.70
CA LEU A 340 -1.98 0.83 2.86
C LEU A 340 -1.33 2.14 2.37
N ASP A 341 -1.05 2.20 1.08
CA ASP A 341 -0.55 3.38 0.35
C ASP A 341 0.84 3.91 0.77
N GLU A 342 1.69 3.08 1.39
CA GLU A 342 3.02 3.51 1.90
C GLU A 342 2.99 4.72 2.87
N GLN A 343 1.81 5.25 3.17
CA GLN A 343 1.68 6.44 4.02
C GLN A 343 1.84 6.14 5.50
N PHE A 344 1.83 4.85 5.88
CA PHE A 344 1.78 4.40 7.26
C PHE A 344 2.89 3.40 7.64
N PRO A 345 4.17 3.61 7.23
CA PRO A 345 5.24 2.66 7.51
C PRO A 345 5.80 2.76 8.92
N SER A 346 5.47 3.82 9.68
CA SER A 346 5.99 3.99 11.04
C SER A 346 5.15 3.25 12.08
N PRO A 347 5.73 2.90 13.23
CA PRO A 347 4.97 2.34 14.35
C PRO A 347 3.82 3.25 14.81
N GLU A 348 4.01 4.57 14.80
CA GLU A 348 3.00 5.56 15.17
C GLU A 348 1.83 5.54 14.20
N ASP A 349 2.11 5.46 12.90
CA ASP A 349 1.10 5.39 11.84
C ASP A 349 0.29 4.09 11.96
N ALA A 350 0.96 2.95 12.13
CA ALA A 350 0.29 1.65 12.31
C ALA A 350 -0.62 1.66 13.55
N ARG A 351 -0.18 2.26 14.67
CA ARG A 351 -1.01 2.45 15.86
C ARG A 351 -2.18 3.40 15.61
N TYR A 352 -1.98 4.43 14.80
CA TYR A 352 -3.06 5.34 14.41
C TYR A 352 -4.13 4.59 13.62
N VAL A 353 -3.75 3.82 12.62
CA VAL A 353 -4.68 2.97 11.83
C VAL A 353 -5.43 1.99 12.74
N ALA A 354 -4.74 1.32 13.66
CA ALA A 354 -5.34 0.38 14.61
C ALA A 354 -6.43 1.03 15.48
N ARG A 355 -6.24 2.29 15.89
CA ARG A 355 -7.22 3.03 16.73
C ARG A 355 -8.40 3.60 15.95
N THR A 356 -8.20 3.98 14.67
CA THR A 356 -9.17 4.76 13.89
C THR A 356 -9.90 3.97 12.83
N ALA A 357 -9.28 2.90 12.32
CA ALA A 357 -9.79 2.10 11.20
C ALA A 357 -9.34 0.63 11.35
N ARG A 358 -9.96 -0.07 12.28
CA ARG A 358 -9.58 -1.42 12.68
C ARG A 358 -9.67 -2.46 11.55
N ASP A 359 -10.62 -2.32 10.66
CA ASP A 359 -10.75 -3.11 9.44
C ASP A 359 -9.51 -2.96 8.56
N LEU A 360 -9.05 -1.72 8.34
CA LEU A 360 -7.81 -1.45 7.61
C LEU A 360 -6.58 -1.99 8.36
N ALA A 361 -6.54 -1.90 9.70
CA ALA A 361 -5.45 -2.47 10.48
C ALA A 361 -5.31 -3.98 10.27
N SER A 362 -6.44 -4.69 10.05
CA SER A 362 -6.41 -6.12 9.73
C SER A 362 -5.85 -6.46 8.35
N GLU A 363 -5.64 -5.46 7.51
CA GLU A 363 -5.07 -5.57 6.17
C GLU A 363 -3.64 -5.02 6.09
N HIS A 364 -3.19 -4.33 7.12
CA HIS A 364 -1.96 -3.55 7.13
C HIS A 364 -0.73 -4.37 7.54
N SER A 365 0.18 -4.61 6.61
CA SER A 365 1.38 -5.46 6.80
C SER A 365 2.28 -4.99 7.94
N TYR A 366 2.50 -3.67 8.05
CA TYR A 366 3.30 -3.09 9.14
C TYR A 366 2.70 -3.36 10.53
N GLY A 367 1.37 -3.37 10.67
CA GLY A 367 0.72 -3.76 11.92
C GLY A 367 1.06 -5.18 12.33
N TYR A 368 1.06 -6.11 11.38
CA TYR A 368 1.47 -7.50 11.61
C TYR A 368 2.96 -7.63 11.91
N GLU A 369 3.81 -6.89 11.19
CA GLU A 369 5.25 -6.85 11.45
C GLU A 369 5.55 -6.42 12.88
N TYR A 370 5.02 -5.27 13.30
CA TYR A 370 5.25 -4.74 14.66
C TYR A 370 4.64 -5.62 15.74
N PHE A 371 3.48 -6.22 15.48
CA PHE A 371 2.90 -7.22 16.37
C PHE A 371 3.81 -8.43 16.52
N ALA A 372 4.33 -8.99 15.42
CA ALA A 372 5.16 -10.19 15.47
C ALA A 372 6.53 -9.91 16.08
N ASP A 373 7.13 -8.79 15.75
CA ASP A 373 8.41 -8.33 16.29
C ASP A 373 8.33 -7.92 17.78
N ASN A 374 7.12 -7.79 18.34
CA ASN A 374 6.87 -7.22 19.67
C ASN A 374 7.52 -5.84 19.84
N HIS A 375 7.33 -5.00 18.85
CA HIS A 375 7.92 -3.68 18.80
C HIS A 375 7.52 -2.85 20.02
N GLY A 376 8.52 -2.30 20.73
CA GLY A 376 8.31 -1.58 21.98
C GLY A 376 8.16 -2.47 23.22
N ASN A 377 8.33 -3.81 23.11
CA ASN A 377 8.20 -4.76 24.22
C ASN A 377 6.87 -4.64 24.98
N GLU A 378 5.77 -4.44 24.23
CA GLU A 378 4.41 -4.35 24.77
C GLU A 378 3.89 -5.76 25.09
N ASN A 379 3.83 -6.13 26.38
CA ASN A 379 3.30 -7.42 26.86
C ASN A 379 2.00 -7.26 27.64
#